data_e1ad0fbae817a16f08bd3f250a99e383
#
_entry.id   e1ad0fbae817a16f08bd3f250a99e383
#
_cell.length_a   1.000
_cell.length_b   1.000
_cell.length_c   1.000
_cell.angle_alpha   90.00
_cell.angle_beta   90.00
_cell.angle_gamma   90.00
#
_symmetry.space_group_name_H-M   'P 1'
#
loop_
_entity.id
_entity.type
_entity.pdbx_description
1 polymer ?
#
loop_
_entity_poly.entity_id
_entity_poly.type
_entity_poly.pdbx_seq_one_letter_code
_entity_poly.pdbx_strand_id
1 'polypeptide(L)'
;MDSGHERNPFHGVVDSMAEWNRMREVGSGRVAADVESQTGERTHAAAWVPSTDILAQDDDLVIRVSLSGVQPEEVDVTFSQGVLEVSGQRRSGAGDDEARFYVRERQYGAFRRNWTLPGGVGEDDISADFDNGLLEIRIRGGAVTAEPRSITISSRKG
;
A
#
# COMPACT_ATOMS: atom_id res chain seq x y z
N MET A 1 20.58 -22.77 -22.82
CA MET A 1 20.37 -22.28 -21.45
C MET A 1 19.42 -21.11 -21.54
N ASP A 2 18.17 -21.42 -21.35
CA ASP A 2 17.09 -20.45 -21.49
C ASP A 2 16.89 -19.76 -20.13
N SER A 3 17.37 -18.51 -20.06
CA SER A 3 17.12 -17.65 -18.91
C SER A 3 15.69 -17.14 -19.02
N GLY A 4 14.74 -17.95 -18.56
CA GLY A 4 13.37 -17.50 -18.38
C GLY A 4 13.36 -16.24 -17.51
N HIS A 5 13.25 -15.09 -18.14
CA HIS A 5 12.84 -13.88 -17.45
C HIS A 5 11.40 -14.13 -16.99
N GLU A 6 11.25 -14.61 -15.78
CA GLU A 6 9.97 -14.56 -15.09
C GLU A 6 9.55 -13.10 -15.02
N ARG A 7 8.71 -12.70 -15.94
CA ARG A 7 8.11 -11.37 -15.92
C ARG A 7 7.22 -11.32 -14.68
N ASN A 8 7.63 -10.51 -13.73
CA ASN A 8 6.87 -10.24 -12.52
C ASN A 8 5.45 -9.78 -12.90
N PRO A 9 4.40 -10.58 -12.59
CA PRO A 9 3.03 -10.26 -12.93
C PRO A 9 2.52 -8.98 -12.24
N PHE A 10 3.26 -8.49 -11.25
CA PHE A 10 2.92 -7.32 -10.45
C PHE A 10 3.61 -6.03 -10.92
N HIS A 11 4.20 -6.04 -12.12
CA HIS A 11 4.96 -4.89 -12.62
C HIS A 11 4.15 -3.58 -12.57
N GLY A 12 2.87 -3.61 -12.90
CA GLY A 12 2.00 -2.44 -12.81
C GLY A 12 1.65 -2.01 -11.39
N VAL A 13 1.57 -2.96 -10.46
CA VAL A 13 1.31 -2.67 -9.03
C VAL A 13 2.57 -2.13 -8.37
N VAL A 14 3.73 -2.67 -8.73
CA VAL A 14 5.03 -2.25 -8.17
C VAL A 14 5.46 -0.90 -8.73
N ASP A 15 5.18 -0.61 -10.00
CA ASP A 15 5.53 0.68 -10.61
C ASP A 15 4.73 1.84 -10.02
N SER A 16 3.44 1.67 -9.78
CA SER A 16 2.65 2.69 -9.10
C SER A 16 3.10 2.92 -7.66
N MET A 17 3.62 1.88 -7.00
CA MET A 17 4.20 1.99 -5.65
C MET A 17 5.56 2.69 -5.65
N ALA A 18 6.40 2.43 -6.64
CA ALA A 18 7.69 3.10 -6.80
C ALA A 18 7.52 4.59 -7.09
N GLU A 19 6.52 4.96 -7.89
CA GLU A 19 6.19 6.36 -8.16
C GLU A 19 5.65 7.09 -6.92
N TRP A 20 4.82 6.43 -6.13
CA TRP A 20 4.34 6.95 -4.86
C TRP A 20 5.45 7.18 -3.84
N ASN A 21 6.39 6.25 -3.74
CA ASN A 21 7.56 6.40 -2.88
C ASN A 21 8.46 7.55 -3.34
N ARG A 22 8.63 7.76 -4.64
CA ARG A 22 9.38 8.90 -5.19
C ARG A 22 8.70 10.22 -4.91
N MET A 23 7.38 10.32 -5.07
CA MET A 23 6.63 11.53 -4.72
C MET A 23 6.72 11.85 -3.23
N ARG A 24 6.80 10.84 -2.38
CA ARG A 24 6.93 10.99 -0.93
C ARG A 24 8.31 11.48 -0.51
N GLU A 25 9.38 10.99 -1.14
CA GLU A 25 10.75 11.47 -0.87
C GLU A 25 10.96 12.92 -1.32
N VAL A 26 10.36 13.31 -2.43
CA VAL A 26 10.43 14.70 -2.93
C VAL A 26 9.52 15.63 -2.09
N GLY A 27 8.39 15.14 -1.57
CA GLY A 27 7.47 15.91 -0.73
C GLY A 27 7.94 16.10 0.71
N SER A 28 8.62 15.12 1.30
CA SER A 28 9.04 15.18 2.71
C SER A 28 10.26 16.05 2.96
N GLY A 29 11.07 16.31 1.95
CA GLY A 29 12.29 17.14 2.09
C GLY A 29 12.06 18.65 2.10
N ARG A 30 10.89 19.13 1.70
CA ARG A 30 10.58 20.57 1.63
C ARG A 30 9.45 21.05 2.52
N VAL A 31 8.59 20.16 2.98
CA VAL A 31 7.40 20.55 3.75
C VAL A 31 7.65 20.51 5.26
N ALA A 32 8.68 19.81 5.72
CA ALA A 32 9.00 19.73 7.14
C ALA A 32 9.61 21.01 7.73
N ALA A 33 10.14 21.92 6.89
CA ALA A 33 10.77 23.15 7.36
C ALA A 33 9.82 24.34 7.47
N ASP A 34 8.66 24.31 6.78
CA ASP A 34 7.76 25.46 6.73
C ASP A 34 6.46 25.31 7.56
N VAL A 35 6.25 24.18 8.22
CA VAL A 35 5.00 23.90 8.95
C VAL A 35 5.07 24.28 10.43
N GLU A 36 6.24 24.67 10.93
CA GLU A 36 6.40 25.04 12.35
C GLU A 36 5.90 26.46 12.70
N SER A 37 5.39 27.24 11.75
CA SER A 37 5.03 28.64 11.99
C SER A 37 3.63 29.08 11.58
N GLN A 38 2.68 28.18 11.28
CA GLN A 38 1.30 28.62 11.05
C GLN A 38 0.28 27.81 11.83
N THR A 39 -0.14 28.45 12.89
CA THR A 39 -1.35 28.32 13.68
C THR A 39 -2.58 27.74 12.95
N GLY A 40 -3.13 26.64 13.49
CA GLY A 40 -4.58 26.53 13.73
C GLY A 40 -5.45 25.88 12.67
N GLU A 41 -4.97 25.49 11.51
CA GLU A 41 -5.71 24.59 10.64
C GLU A 41 -5.01 23.24 10.64
N ARG A 42 -5.75 22.21 11.10
CA ARG A 42 -5.34 20.82 10.95
C ARG A 42 -5.32 20.50 9.46
N THR A 43 -4.29 20.92 8.78
CA THR A 43 -3.93 20.33 7.50
C THR A 43 -3.90 18.83 7.73
N HIS A 44 -4.66 18.09 6.96
CA HIS A 44 -4.62 16.65 6.98
C HIS A 44 -3.15 16.24 6.80
N ALA A 45 -2.51 15.90 7.92
CA ALA A 45 -1.18 15.33 7.88
C ALA A 45 -1.22 14.19 6.88
N ALA A 46 -0.35 14.23 5.87
CA ALA A 46 -0.34 13.21 4.85
C ALA A 46 -0.27 11.83 5.51
N ALA A 47 -1.22 10.95 5.18
CA ALA A 47 -1.26 9.62 5.72
C ALA A 47 0.07 8.91 5.42
N TRP A 48 0.66 8.25 6.42
CA TRP A 48 1.83 7.42 6.19
C TRP A 48 1.45 6.11 5.51
N VAL A 49 2.40 5.50 4.84
CA VAL A 49 2.20 4.28 4.07
C VAL A 49 2.85 3.10 4.79
N PRO A 50 2.08 2.12 5.25
CA PRO A 50 2.64 0.95 5.92
C PRO A 50 3.44 0.07 4.96
N SER A 51 4.54 -0.49 5.47
CA SER A 51 5.34 -1.46 4.73
C SER A 51 4.52 -2.70 4.41
N THR A 52 4.63 -3.16 3.17
CA THR A 52 3.78 -4.22 2.64
C THR A 52 4.58 -5.17 1.76
N ASP A 53 4.33 -6.47 1.92
CA ASP A 53 4.75 -7.50 1.00
C ASP A 53 3.56 -7.94 0.15
N ILE A 54 3.79 -8.15 -1.13
CA ILE A 54 2.80 -8.72 -2.06
C ILE A 54 3.44 -9.95 -2.69
N LEU A 55 2.78 -11.09 -2.58
CA LEU A 55 3.28 -12.35 -3.07
C LEU A 55 2.17 -13.19 -3.72
N ALA A 56 2.57 -14.09 -4.59
CA ALA A 56 1.72 -15.16 -5.07
C ALA A 56 1.93 -16.40 -4.20
N GLN A 57 0.84 -17.02 -3.79
CA GLN A 57 0.85 -18.29 -3.11
C GLN A 57 -0.16 -19.19 -3.81
N ASP A 58 0.35 -20.18 -4.55
CA ASP A 58 -0.43 -20.92 -5.54
C ASP A 58 -1.08 -19.95 -6.55
N ASP A 59 -2.38 -19.96 -6.71
CA ASP A 59 -3.12 -19.06 -7.59
C ASP A 59 -3.62 -17.80 -6.87
N ASP A 60 -3.37 -17.68 -5.59
CA ASP A 60 -3.85 -16.57 -4.77
C ASP A 60 -2.81 -15.43 -4.70
N LEU A 61 -3.32 -14.22 -4.68
CA LEU A 61 -2.53 -13.03 -4.34
C LEU A 61 -2.65 -12.78 -2.85
N VAL A 62 -1.51 -12.63 -2.19
CA VAL A 62 -1.45 -12.37 -0.75
C VAL A 62 -0.76 -11.03 -0.51
N ILE A 63 -1.41 -10.17 0.25
CA ILE A 63 -0.90 -8.86 0.65
C ILE A 63 -0.71 -8.86 2.16
N ARG A 64 0.51 -8.62 2.63
CA ARG A 64 0.86 -8.55 4.05
C ARG A 64 1.24 -7.15 4.42
N VAL A 65 0.45 -6.52 5.29
CA VAL A 65 0.65 -5.14 5.72
C VAL A 65 1.13 -5.11 7.17
N SER A 66 2.27 -4.48 7.41
CA SER A 66 2.85 -4.36 8.74
C SER A 66 2.20 -3.22 9.53
N LEU A 67 1.39 -3.58 10.51
CA LEU A 67 0.60 -2.65 11.32
C LEU A 67 0.85 -2.86 12.83
N SER A 68 2.11 -3.01 13.21
CA SER A 68 2.46 -3.20 14.63
C SER A 68 1.93 -2.05 15.50
N GLY A 69 1.29 -2.41 16.60
CA GLY A 69 0.72 -1.44 17.56
C GLY A 69 -0.61 -0.83 17.14
N VAL A 70 -1.19 -1.29 16.02
CA VAL A 70 -2.56 -0.92 15.61
C VAL A 70 -3.52 -1.99 16.10
N GLN A 71 -4.68 -1.56 16.61
CA GLN A 71 -5.75 -2.49 16.99
C GLN A 71 -6.58 -2.86 15.75
N PRO A 72 -7.12 -4.08 15.68
CA PRO A 72 -7.96 -4.49 14.55
C PRO A 72 -9.14 -3.54 14.29
N GLU A 73 -9.72 -2.98 15.34
CA GLU A 73 -10.85 -2.04 15.27
C GLU A 73 -10.46 -0.68 14.66
N GLU A 74 -9.17 -0.40 14.55
CA GLU A 74 -8.64 0.83 13.98
C GLU A 74 -8.22 0.67 12.53
N VAL A 75 -8.48 -0.50 11.94
CA VAL A 75 -8.14 -0.84 10.55
C VAL A 75 -9.41 -1.01 9.73
N ASP A 76 -9.50 -0.31 8.63
CA ASP A 76 -10.54 -0.47 7.63
C ASP A 76 -9.94 -1.07 6.36
N VAL A 77 -10.60 -2.09 5.81
CA VAL A 77 -10.30 -2.69 4.52
C VAL A 77 -11.52 -2.53 3.63
N THR A 78 -11.37 -1.86 2.52
CA THR A 78 -12.46 -1.63 1.57
C THR A 78 -12.07 -2.06 0.17
N PHE A 79 -13.05 -2.52 -0.60
CA PHE A 79 -12.87 -2.85 -2.00
C PHE A 79 -13.98 -2.20 -2.82
N SER A 80 -13.61 -1.39 -3.78
CA SER A 80 -14.56 -0.69 -4.65
C SER A 80 -13.94 -0.42 -6.02
N GLN A 81 -14.69 -0.71 -7.08
CA GLN A 81 -14.28 -0.44 -8.46
C GLN A 81 -12.88 -0.99 -8.80
N GLY A 82 -12.58 -2.19 -8.34
CA GLY A 82 -11.29 -2.85 -8.56
C GLY A 82 -10.13 -2.33 -7.70
N VAL A 83 -10.39 -1.40 -6.78
CA VAL A 83 -9.39 -0.85 -5.86
C VAL A 83 -9.61 -1.39 -4.46
N LEU A 84 -8.58 -2.03 -3.92
CA LEU A 84 -8.48 -2.44 -2.53
C LEU A 84 -7.78 -1.34 -1.75
N GLU A 85 -8.39 -0.86 -0.69
CA GLU A 85 -7.80 0.14 0.20
C GLU A 85 -7.70 -0.39 1.64
N VAL A 86 -6.56 -0.15 2.25
CA VAL A 86 -6.33 -0.35 3.68
C VAL A 86 -6.05 1.02 4.29
N SER A 87 -6.81 1.39 5.30
CA SER A 87 -6.66 2.65 6.01
C SER A 87 -6.88 2.46 7.51
N GLY A 88 -6.46 3.43 8.28
CA GLY A 88 -6.63 3.40 9.73
C GLY A 88 -5.76 4.41 10.43
N GLN A 89 -5.52 4.16 11.71
CA GLN A 89 -4.73 5.04 12.55
C GLN A 89 -3.84 4.24 13.51
N ARG A 90 -2.58 4.62 13.60
CA ARG A 90 -1.69 4.18 14.67
C ARG A 90 -1.60 5.27 15.72
N ARG A 91 -2.06 4.98 16.92
CA ARG A 91 -2.00 5.92 18.04
C ARG A 91 -0.63 5.90 18.68
N SER A 92 -0.20 7.05 19.17
CA SER A 92 0.97 7.15 20.05
C SER A 92 0.71 6.42 21.36
N GLY A 93 1.75 5.95 22.01
CA GLY A 93 1.65 5.34 23.34
C GLY A 93 1.18 6.34 24.40
N ALA A 94 0.63 5.82 25.48
CA ALA A 94 0.27 6.65 26.63
C ALA A 94 1.55 7.31 27.20
N GLY A 95 1.53 8.63 27.34
CA GLY A 95 2.67 9.40 27.84
C GLY A 95 3.70 9.81 26.79
N ASP A 96 3.50 9.44 25.52
CA ASP A 96 4.42 9.82 24.43
C ASP A 96 4.49 11.34 24.25
N ASP A 97 3.41 12.06 24.53
CA ASP A 97 3.38 13.53 24.41
C ASP A 97 4.29 14.25 25.42
N GLU A 98 4.53 13.60 26.56
CA GLU A 98 5.42 14.10 27.62
C GLU A 98 6.83 13.50 27.53
N ALA A 99 7.01 12.48 26.68
CA ALA A 99 8.26 11.76 26.55
C ALA A 99 9.27 12.53 25.70
N ARG A 100 10.53 12.41 26.07
CA ARG A 100 11.65 12.87 25.24
C ARG A 100 12.16 11.70 24.41
N PHE A 101 11.94 11.75 23.10
CA PHE A 101 12.46 10.76 22.18
C PHE A 101 13.91 11.07 21.83
N TYR A 102 14.78 10.10 21.94
CA TYR A 102 16.15 10.14 21.40
C TYR A 102 16.19 9.69 19.95
N VAL A 103 15.33 8.74 19.59
CA VAL A 103 15.12 8.24 18.23
C VAL A 103 13.62 7.98 18.06
N ARG A 104 13.04 8.45 16.96
CA ARG A 104 11.63 8.22 16.63
C ARG A 104 11.51 7.89 15.16
N GLU A 105 11.56 6.60 14.84
CA GLU A 105 11.49 6.07 13.47
C GLU A 105 10.13 5.50 13.12
N ARG A 106 9.34 5.15 14.14
CA ARG A 106 7.98 4.64 13.92
C ARG A 106 7.05 5.76 13.49
N GLN A 107 6.20 5.47 12.52
CA GLN A 107 5.21 6.43 12.04
C GLN A 107 3.90 6.26 12.82
N TYR A 108 3.26 7.36 13.16
CA TYR A 108 2.01 7.46 13.90
C TYR A 108 0.99 8.29 13.14
N GLY A 109 -0.26 8.21 13.57
CA GLY A 109 -1.36 8.93 12.95
C GLY A 109 -2.02 8.11 11.86
N ALA A 110 -2.76 8.77 10.99
CA ALA A 110 -3.49 8.15 9.90
C ALA A 110 -2.56 7.47 8.90
N PHE A 111 -2.92 6.28 8.47
CA PHE A 111 -2.28 5.58 7.36
C PHE A 111 -3.30 5.22 6.28
N ARG A 112 -2.79 5.09 5.06
CA ARG A 112 -3.59 4.68 3.91
C ARG A 112 -2.70 4.03 2.87
N ARG A 113 -3.19 2.92 2.32
CA ARG A 113 -2.59 2.29 1.16
C ARG A 113 -3.64 1.66 0.30
N ASN A 114 -3.50 1.76 -1.02
CA ASN A 114 -4.41 1.15 -1.96
C ASN A 114 -3.68 0.43 -3.08
N TRP A 115 -4.37 -0.53 -3.70
CA TRP A 115 -3.90 -1.31 -4.83
C TRP A 115 -5.02 -1.53 -5.80
N THR A 116 -4.72 -1.40 -7.08
CA THR A 116 -5.63 -1.84 -8.14
C THR A 116 -5.44 -3.34 -8.32
N LEU A 117 -6.51 -4.11 -8.10
CA LEU A 117 -6.49 -5.56 -8.25
C LEU A 117 -6.67 -5.98 -9.70
N PRO A 118 -6.22 -7.19 -10.08
CA PRO A 118 -6.47 -7.73 -11.42
C PRO A 118 -7.96 -7.76 -11.77
N GLY A 119 -8.29 -7.59 -13.04
CA GLY A 119 -9.66 -7.68 -13.51
C GLY A 119 -10.28 -9.06 -13.23
N GLY A 120 -11.55 -9.08 -12.90
CA GLY A 120 -12.29 -10.31 -12.58
C GLY A 120 -12.32 -10.67 -11.10
N VAL A 121 -11.60 -9.97 -10.25
CA VAL A 121 -11.70 -10.14 -8.79
C VAL A 121 -12.96 -9.48 -8.27
N GLY A 122 -13.75 -10.23 -7.51
CA GLY A 122 -14.93 -9.76 -6.81
C GLY A 122 -14.68 -9.65 -5.30
N GLU A 123 -15.60 -9.01 -4.60
CA GLU A 123 -15.54 -8.88 -3.14
C GLU A 123 -15.51 -10.26 -2.44
N ASP A 124 -16.24 -11.25 -2.97
CA ASP A 124 -16.30 -12.60 -2.43
C ASP A 124 -14.97 -13.38 -2.56
N ASP A 125 -14.05 -12.88 -3.36
CA ASP A 125 -12.71 -13.45 -3.51
C ASP A 125 -11.71 -12.93 -2.47
N ILE A 126 -12.09 -11.92 -1.70
CA ILE A 126 -11.20 -11.21 -0.78
C ILE A 126 -11.51 -11.63 0.66
N SER A 127 -10.48 -12.04 1.38
CA SER A 127 -10.53 -12.26 2.82
C SER A 127 -9.39 -11.52 3.51
N ALA A 128 -9.59 -11.11 4.75
CA ALA A 128 -8.60 -10.39 5.53
C ALA A 128 -8.55 -10.92 6.96
N ASP A 129 -7.34 -11.19 7.43
CA ASP A 129 -7.04 -11.64 8.78
C ASP A 129 -6.03 -10.70 9.42
N PHE A 130 -6.21 -10.40 10.70
CA PHE A 130 -5.30 -9.57 11.46
C PHE A 130 -4.79 -10.34 12.68
N ASP A 131 -3.48 -10.57 12.73
CA ASP A 131 -2.84 -11.26 13.82
C ASP A 131 -1.45 -10.66 14.12
N ASN A 132 -1.16 -10.47 15.39
CA ASN A 132 0.14 -9.99 15.87
C ASN A 132 0.67 -8.73 15.15
N GLY A 133 -0.21 -7.81 14.77
CA GLY A 133 0.17 -6.58 14.07
C GLY A 133 0.42 -6.76 12.57
N LEU A 134 0.12 -7.91 12.02
CA LEU A 134 0.17 -8.19 10.59
C LEU A 134 -1.25 -8.33 10.03
N LEU A 135 -1.60 -7.50 9.07
CA LEU A 135 -2.81 -7.66 8.28
C LEU A 135 -2.45 -8.47 7.04
N GLU A 136 -3.02 -9.66 6.91
CA GLU A 136 -2.90 -10.48 5.72
C GLU A 136 -4.22 -10.44 4.94
N ILE A 137 -4.16 -10.01 3.70
CA ILE A 137 -5.30 -10.00 2.77
C ILE A 137 -5.02 -11.02 1.69
N ARG A 138 -5.94 -11.94 1.50
CA ARG A 138 -5.87 -12.98 0.49
C ARG A 138 -6.92 -12.74 -0.58
N ILE A 139 -6.49 -12.71 -1.83
CA ILE A 139 -7.34 -12.57 -3.00
C ILE A 139 -7.28 -13.87 -3.77
N ARG A 140 -8.35 -14.65 -3.71
CA ARG A 140 -8.46 -15.96 -4.36
C ARG A 140 -8.38 -15.79 -5.87
N GLY A 141 -7.48 -16.54 -6.49
CA GLY A 141 -7.26 -16.48 -7.94
C GLY A 141 -6.65 -15.18 -8.44
N GLY A 142 -6.23 -14.29 -7.54
CA GLY A 142 -5.68 -12.97 -7.89
C GLY A 142 -4.28 -13.00 -8.47
N ALA A 143 -3.56 -14.11 -8.33
CA ALA A 143 -2.23 -14.28 -8.89
C ALA A 143 -2.24 -14.81 -10.33
N VAL A 144 -3.39 -15.25 -10.84
CA VAL A 144 -3.51 -15.75 -12.20
C VAL A 144 -3.44 -14.58 -13.17
N THR A 145 -2.31 -14.48 -13.86
CA THR A 145 -2.11 -13.49 -14.93
C THR A 145 -2.76 -13.98 -16.22
N ALA A 146 -3.52 -13.10 -16.87
CA ALA A 146 -3.87 -13.33 -18.25
C ALA A 146 -2.58 -13.41 -19.09
N GLU A 147 -2.48 -14.40 -19.97
CA GLU A 147 -1.33 -14.50 -20.88
C GLU A 147 -1.16 -13.19 -21.66
N PRO A 148 0.09 -12.72 -21.83
CA PRO A 148 0.34 -11.52 -22.59
C PRO A 148 -0.14 -11.70 -24.03
N ARG A 149 -1.04 -10.85 -24.47
CA ARG A 149 -1.51 -10.83 -25.87
C ARG A 149 -0.61 -9.91 -26.68
N SER A 150 -0.15 -10.42 -27.82
CA SER A 150 0.55 -9.60 -28.79
C SER A 150 -0.41 -8.59 -29.43
N ILE A 151 -0.04 -7.32 -29.38
CA ILE A 151 -0.78 -6.25 -30.04
C ILE A 151 -0.07 -5.95 -31.36
N THR A 152 -0.81 -6.10 -32.46
CA THR A 152 -0.28 -5.75 -33.79
C THR A 152 -0.21 -4.24 -33.92
N ILE A 153 0.99 -3.74 -34.18
CA ILE A 153 1.21 -2.30 -34.45
C ILE A 153 0.93 -2.05 -35.92
N SER A 154 -0.07 -1.24 -36.23
CA SER A 154 -0.29 -0.73 -37.57
C SER A 154 0.42 0.60 -37.75
N SER A 155 1.31 0.69 -38.74
CA SER A 155 1.93 1.97 -39.09
C SER A 155 0.95 2.80 -39.91
N ARG A 156 0.71 4.04 -39.51
CA ARG A 156 0.00 5.01 -40.33
C ARG A 156 0.99 5.51 -41.38
N LYS A 157 0.82 5.06 -42.63
CA LYS A 157 1.51 5.74 -43.74
C LYS A 157 0.95 7.14 -43.88
N GLY A 158 1.82 8.11 -43.67
CA GLY A 158 1.54 9.50 -43.97
C GLY A 158 1.40 9.75 -45.48
#